data_2de79fb5a9c110e6f86b143d2d02dbd1
#
_entry.id   2de79fb5a9c110e6f86b143d2d02dbd1
#
_cell.length_a   1.000
_cell.length_b   1.000
_cell.length_c   1.000
_cell.angle_alpha   90.00
_cell.angle_beta   90.00
_cell.angle_gamma   90.00
#
_symmetry.space_group_name_H-M   'P 1'
#
loop_
_entity.id
_entity.type
_entity.pdbx_description
1 polymer ?
#
loop_
_entity_poly.entity_id
_entity_poly.type
_entity_poly.pdbx_seq_one_letter_code
_entity_poly.pdbx_strand_id
1 'polypeptide(L)'
;MSGFLSILIADTQTYVTENARLETMQIRINIENVIKRANDSIARGQPGTALQLLRKGIDALSTKNDAYSIQAKQKLEDMLGDLDKKRQDKNDAEMQQLADKERDSDMDALFGEKKKW
;
A
#
# COMPACT_ATOMS: atom_id res chain seq x y z
N MET A 1 46.18 -29.92 -2.98
CA MET A 1 44.78 -30.33 -2.73
C MET A 1 44.03 -29.35 -1.86
N SER A 2 44.63 -28.80 -0.83
CA SER A 2 43.93 -27.80 0.00
C SER A 2 43.57 -26.50 -0.75
N GLY A 3 44.35 -26.11 -1.74
CA GLY A 3 44.07 -24.95 -2.58
C GLY A 3 42.83 -25.09 -3.47
N PHE A 4 42.59 -26.31 -3.95
CA PHE A 4 41.40 -26.62 -4.75
C PHE A 4 40.09 -26.50 -3.91
N LEU A 5 40.12 -27.00 -2.71
CA LEU A 5 39.00 -26.91 -1.79
C LEU A 5 38.72 -25.45 -1.39
N SER A 6 39.76 -24.65 -1.20
CA SER A 6 39.62 -23.23 -0.89
C SER A 6 38.95 -22.44 -2.03
N ILE A 7 39.34 -22.75 -3.27
CA ILE A 7 38.75 -22.11 -4.48
C ILE A 7 37.25 -22.48 -4.57
N LEU A 8 36.91 -23.74 -4.32
CA LEU A 8 35.51 -24.21 -4.38
C LEU A 8 34.66 -23.53 -3.33
N ILE A 9 35.15 -23.37 -2.10
CA ILE A 9 34.47 -22.68 -1.01
C ILE A 9 34.29 -21.20 -1.36
N ALA A 10 35.31 -20.54 -1.91
CA ALA A 10 35.22 -19.15 -2.31
C ALA A 10 34.20 -18.94 -3.42
N ASP A 11 34.13 -19.81 -4.41
CA ASP A 11 33.16 -19.73 -5.51
C ASP A 11 31.74 -19.93 -4.97
N THR A 12 31.53 -20.86 -4.03
CA THR A 12 30.23 -21.08 -3.42
C THR A 12 29.76 -19.84 -2.64
N GLN A 13 30.64 -19.24 -1.86
CA GLN A 13 30.32 -18.02 -1.12
C GLN A 13 30.01 -16.84 -2.05
N THR A 14 30.77 -16.67 -3.13
CA THR A 14 30.51 -15.64 -4.14
C THR A 14 29.15 -15.85 -4.78
N TYR A 15 28.81 -17.08 -5.14
CA TYR A 15 27.53 -17.42 -5.74
C TYR A 15 26.37 -17.09 -4.78
N VAL A 16 26.46 -17.47 -3.52
CA VAL A 16 25.45 -17.19 -2.51
C VAL A 16 25.29 -15.67 -2.30
N THR A 17 26.40 -14.93 -2.25
CA THR A 17 26.38 -13.48 -2.09
C THR A 17 25.73 -12.79 -3.30
N GLU A 18 26.05 -13.22 -4.52
CA GLU A 18 25.45 -12.68 -5.74
C GLU A 18 23.97 -12.98 -5.82
N ASN A 19 23.53 -14.19 -5.47
CA ASN A 19 22.12 -14.52 -5.40
C ASN A 19 21.36 -13.67 -4.38
N ALA A 20 21.96 -13.44 -3.21
CA ALA A 20 21.36 -12.59 -2.20
C ALA A 20 21.21 -11.15 -2.70
N ARG A 21 22.22 -10.62 -3.43
CA ARG A 21 22.14 -9.30 -4.06
C ARG A 21 21.05 -9.22 -5.10
N LEU A 22 20.95 -10.22 -5.98
CA LEU A 22 19.94 -10.28 -7.02
C LEU A 22 18.52 -10.34 -6.41
N GLU A 23 18.33 -11.14 -5.38
CA GLU A 23 17.05 -11.19 -4.66
C GLU A 23 16.70 -9.83 -4.05
N THR A 24 17.67 -9.17 -3.40
CA THR A 24 17.46 -7.85 -2.80
C THR A 24 17.13 -6.82 -3.88
N MET A 25 17.81 -6.83 -5.00
CA MET A 25 17.54 -5.92 -6.12
C MET A 25 16.17 -6.17 -6.72
N GLN A 26 15.78 -7.44 -6.86
CA GLN A 26 14.47 -7.81 -7.38
C GLN A 26 13.34 -7.37 -6.46
N ILE A 27 13.51 -7.55 -5.16
CA ILE A 27 12.57 -7.07 -4.15
C ILE A 27 12.45 -5.55 -4.22
N ARG A 28 13.57 -4.84 -4.31
CA ARG A 28 13.60 -3.39 -4.40
C ARG A 28 12.82 -2.90 -5.63
N ILE A 29 13.07 -3.51 -6.78
CA ILE A 29 12.35 -3.17 -8.03
C ILE A 29 10.85 -3.45 -7.88
N ASN A 30 10.49 -4.60 -7.32
CA ASN A 30 9.09 -4.96 -7.11
C ASN A 30 8.39 -3.98 -6.16
N ILE A 31 9.05 -3.58 -5.08
CA ILE A 31 8.48 -2.63 -4.13
C ILE A 31 8.37 -1.23 -4.74
N GLU A 32 9.37 -0.77 -5.47
CA GLU A 32 9.29 0.50 -6.19
C GLU A 32 8.13 0.50 -7.20
N ASN A 33 7.93 -0.61 -7.91
CA ASN A 33 6.80 -0.77 -8.84
C ASN A 33 5.47 -0.76 -8.10
N VAL A 34 5.37 -1.41 -6.94
CA VAL A 34 4.16 -1.40 -6.10
C VAL A 34 3.83 0.03 -5.67
N ILE A 35 4.82 0.77 -5.19
CA ILE A 35 4.64 2.17 -4.77
C ILE A 35 4.18 3.02 -5.96
N LYS A 36 4.81 2.88 -7.10
CA LYS A 36 4.47 3.62 -8.31
C LYS A 36 3.04 3.32 -8.77
N ARG A 37 2.68 2.04 -8.81
CA ARG A 37 1.32 1.63 -9.19
C ARG A 37 0.28 2.09 -8.17
N ALA A 38 0.61 2.06 -6.89
CA ALA A 38 -0.27 2.56 -5.85
C ALA A 38 -0.52 4.07 -6.03
N ASN A 39 0.53 4.85 -6.26
CA ASN A 39 0.41 6.28 -6.51
C ASN A 39 -0.39 6.57 -7.79
N ASP A 40 -0.17 5.82 -8.85
CA ASP A 40 -0.94 5.94 -10.10
C ASP A 40 -2.43 5.62 -9.87
N SER A 41 -2.72 4.60 -9.07
CA SER A 41 -4.10 4.22 -8.73
C SER A 41 -4.79 5.32 -7.92
N ILE A 42 -4.07 5.93 -6.98
CA ILE A 42 -4.59 7.08 -6.22
C ILE A 42 -4.88 8.24 -7.16
N ALA A 43 -3.97 8.55 -8.09
CA ALA A 43 -4.12 9.62 -9.05
C ALA A 43 -5.31 9.40 -9.99
N ARG A 44 -5.62 8.13 -10.30
CA ARG A 44 -6.78 7.75 -11.12
C ARG A 44 -8.10 7.71 -10.34
N GLY A 45 -8.07 7.98 -9.06
CA GLY A 45 -9.25 7.91 -8.22
C GLY A 45 -9.64 6.48 -7.82
N GLN A 46 -8.68 5.57 -7.77
CA GLN A 46 -8.87 4.16 -7.38
C GLN A 46 -8.09 3.81 -6.11
N PRO A 47 -8.44 4.41 -4.95
CA PRO A 47 -7.70 4.15 -3.72
C PRO A 47 -7.82 2.71 -3.23
N GLY A 48 -8.90 2.01 -3.55
CA GLY A 48 -9.07 0.60 -3.20
C GLY A 48 -8.02 -0.30 -3.85
N THR A 49 -7.69 -0.05 -5.12
CA THR A 49 -6.62 -0.75 -5.83
C THR A 49 -5.26 -0.47 -5.19
N ALA A 50 -5.01 0.79 -4.83
CA ALA A 50 -3.78 1.17 -4.13
C ALA A 50 -3.63 0.45 -2.80
N LEU A 51 -4.70 0.35 -2.01
CA LEU A 51 -4.70 -0.40 -0.74
C LEU A 51 -4.34 -1.86 -0.94
N GLN A 52 -4.91 -2.51 -1.95
CA GLN A 52 -4.60 -3.91 -2.26
C GLN A 52 -3.15 -4.09 -2.67
N LEU A 53 -2.60 -3.20 -3.49
CA LEU A 53 -1.21 -3.24 -3.92
C LEU A 53 -0.26 -3.07 -2.73
N LEU A 54 -0.54 -2.13 -1.84
CA LEU A 54 0.26 -1.90 -0.64
C LEU A 54 0.22 -3.10 0.30
N ARG A 55 -0.95 -3.71 0.51
CA ARG A 55 -1.09 -4.93 1.33
C ARG A 55 -0.31 -6.09 0.76
N LYS A 56 -0.35 -6.30 -0.55
CA LYS A 56 0.43 -7.34 -1.21
C LYS A 56 1.93 -7.12 -1.04
N GLY A 57 2.39 -5.88 -1.15
CA GLY A 57 3.78 -5.52 -0.91
C GLY A 57 4.20 -5.80 0.53
N ILE A 58 3.39 -5.45 1.50
CA ILE A 58 3.63 -5.71 2.91
C ILE A 58 3.71 -7.21 3.18
N ASP A 59 2.79 -8.01 2.64
CA ASP A 59 2.79 -9.45 2.78
C ASP A 59 4.06 -10.07 2.21
N ALA A 60 4.51 -9.62 1.05
CA ALA A 60 5.73 -10.10 0.43
C ALA A 60 6.97 -9.78 1.28
N LEU A 61 6.98 -8.64 1.98
CA LEU A 61 8.08 -8.23 2.84
C LEU A 61 8.03 -8.86 4.23
N SER A 62 6.87 -9.34 4.67
CA SER A 62 6.66 -9.88 6.03
C SER A 62 7.50 -11.12 6.31
N THR A 63 7.88 -11.88 5.29
CA THR A 63 8.71 -13.07 5.41
C THR A 63 10.21 -12.78 5.42
N LYS A 64 10.61 -11.51 5.26
CA LYS A 64 12.00 -11.10 5.11
C LYS A 64 12.43 -10.24 6.29
N ASN A 65 13.66 -10.47 6.77
CA ASN A 65 14.21 -9.81 7.97
C ASN A 65 15.38 -8.89 7.68
N ASP A 66 15.76 -8.67 6.42
CA ASP A 66 16.85 -7.77 6.08
C ASP A 66 16.46 -6.30 6.30
N ALA A 67 17.46 -5.45 6.47
CA ALA A 67 17.27 -4.04 6.80
C ALA A 67 16.40 -3.32 5.77
N TYR A 68 16.60 -3.61 4.49
CA TYR A 68 15.81 -3.00 3.41
C TYR A 68 14.33 -3.41 3.50
N SER A 69 14.06 -4.70 3.71
CA SER A 69 12.68 -5.20 3.81
C SER A 69 11.94 -4.60 5.00
N ILE A 70 12.61 -4.43 6.12
CA ILE A 70 12.03 -3.82 7.32
C ILE A 70 11.68 -2.34 7.03
N GLN A 71 12.59 -1.58 6.45
CA GLN A 71 12.35 -0.19 6.09
C GLN A 71 11.26 -0.04 5.03
N ALA A 72 11.28 -0.88 4.01
CA ALA A 72 10.29 -0.86 2.94
C ALA A 72 8.90 -1.21 3.48
N LYS A 73 8.81 -2.20 4.35
CA LYS A 73 7.57 -2.58 5.02
C LYS A 73 7.00 -1.42 5.81
N GLN A 74 7.85 -0.73 6.59
CA GLN A 74 7.44 0.44 7.36
C GLN A 74 6.89 1.54 6.44
N LYS A 75 7.56 1.80 5.33
CA LYS A 75 7.12 2.79 4.34
C LYS A 75 5.78 2.44 3.74
N LEU A 76 5.57 1.16 3.37
CA LEU A 76 4.30 0.71 2.83
C LEU A 76 3.18 0.78 3.87
N GLU A 77 3.47 0.43 5.13
CA GLU A 77 2.51 0.54 6.22
C GLU A 77 2.11 2.00 6.48
N ASP A 78 3.07 2.93 6.44
CA ASP A 78 2.80 4.36 6.57
C ASP A 78 1.92 4.87 5.43
N MET A 79 2.21 4.48 4.19
CA MET A 79 1.39 4.82 3.03
C MET A 79 -0.02 4.24 3.15
N LEU A 80 -0.13 2.99 3.60
CA LEU A 80 -1.41 2.33 3.81
C LEU A 80 -2.23 3.04 4.87
N GLY A 81 -1.62 3.41 5.98
CA GLY A 81 -2.26 4.16 7.06
C GLY A 81 -2.76 5.52 6.61
N ASP A 82 -1.95 6.27 5.88
CA ASP A 82 -2.31 7.58 5.35
C ASP A 82 -3.48 7.48 4.36
N LEU A 83 -3.44 6.48 3.49
CA LEU A 83 -4.48 6.25 2.48
C LEU A 83 -5.80 5.82 3.14
N ASP A 84 -5.72 4.93 4.12
CA ASP A 84 -6.88 4.50 4.90
C ASP A 84 -7.50 5.68 5.65
N LYS A 85 -6.69 6.53 6.25
CA LYS A 85 -7.16 7.73 6.95
C LYS A 85 -7.86 8.68 5.99
N LYS A 86 -7.28 8.96 4.83
CA LYS A 86 -7.89 9.82 3.81
C LYS A 86 -9.21 9.25 3.32
N ARG A 87 -9.27 7.93 3.11
CA ARG A 87 -10.47 7.24 2.68
C ARG A 87 -11.56 7.31 3.75
N GLN A 88 -11.18 7.14 5.00
CA GLN A 88 -12.09 7.23 6.14
C GLN A 88 -12.62 8.65 6.32
N ASP A 89 -11.76 9.65 6.24
CA ASP A 89 -12.15 11.07 6.29
C ASP A 89 -13.12 11.42 5.16
N LYS A 90 -12.86 10.91 3.95
CA LYS A 90 -13.74 11.12 2.81
C LYS A 90 -15.10 10.45 3.01
N ASN A 91 -15.11 9.22 3.50
CA ASN A 91 -16.36 8.50 3.79
C ASN A 91 -17.16 9.20 4.88
N ASP A 92 -16.51 9.68 5.93
CA ASP A 92 -17.15 10.42 7.00
C ASP A 92 -17.75 11.73 6.47
N ALA A 93 -17.04 12.45 5.61
CA ALA A 93 -17.52 13.66 4.97
C ALA A 93 -18.72 13.37 4.06
N GLU A 94 -18.68 12.29 3.28
CA GLU A 94 -19.79 11.87 2.42
C GLU A 94 -20.99 11.45 3.26
N MET A 95 -20.79 10.71 4.34
CA MET A 95 -21.86 10.32 5.27
C MET A 95 -22.49 11.54 5.92
N GLN A 96 -21.68 12.53 6.29
CA GLN A 96 -22.20 13.77 6.86
C GLN A 96 -23.01 14.56 5.84
N GLN A 97 -22.56 14.62 4.59
CA GLN A 97 -23.32 15.25 3.50
C GLN A 97 -24.64 14.53 3.24
N LEU A 98 -24.64 13.19 3.28
CA LEU A 98 -25.86 12.40 3.13
C LEU A 98 -26.82 12.63 4.29
N ALA A 99 -26.31 12.68 5.52
CA ALA A 99 -27.12 12.99 6.69
C ALA A 99 -27.73 14.38 6.61
N ASP A 100 -26.97 15.37 6.15
CA ASP A 100 -27.46 16.73 5.94
C ASP A 100 -28.52 16.78 4.83
N LYS A 101 -28.32 16.04 3.73
CA LYS A 101 -29.33 15.93 2.66
C LYS A 101 -30.61 15.25 3.13
N GLU A 102 -30.52 14.18 3.92
CA GLU A 102 -31.69 13.52 4.49
C GLU A 102 -32.43 14.46 5.44
N ARG A 103 -31.67 15.22 6.23
CA ARG A 103 -32.26 16.21 7.13
C ARG A 103 -32.97 17.31 6.36
N ASP A 104 -32.39 17.81 5.26
CA ASP A 104 -33.01 18.78 4.38
C ASP A 104 -34.23 18.20 3.67
N SER A 105 -34.17 16.95 3.21
CA SER A 105 -35.32 16.23 2.63
C SER A 105 -36.46 16.06 3.62
N ASP A 106 -36.15 15.70 4.87
CA ASP A 106 -37.14 15.57 5.93
C ASP A 106 -37.77 16.92 6.24
N MET A 107 -37.01 17.99 6.29
CA MET A 107 -37.52 19.34 6.43
C MET A 107 -38.39 19.76 5.26
N ASP A 108 -37.97 19.46 4.03
CA ASP A 108 -38.76 19.71 2.82
C ASP A 108 -40.05 18.91 2.83
N ALA A 109 -40.05 17.67 3.29
CA ALA A 109 -41.22 16.84 3.41
C ALA A 109 -42.17 17.40 4.46
N LEU A 110 -41.65 17.94 5.57
CA LEU A 110 -42.45 18.52 6.63
C LEU A 110 -43.02 19.89 6.26
N PHE A 111 -42.23 20.73 5.61
CA PHE A 111 -42.59 22.10 5.26
C PHE A 111 -43.06 22.25 3.81
N GLY A 112 -42.67 21.33 2.93
CA GLY A 112 -43.02 21.33 1.52
C GLY A 112 -44.52 21.10 1.31
N GLU A 113 -45.15 20.27 2.13
CA GLU A 113 -46.60 20.08 2.09
C GLU A 113 -47.36 21.36 2.37
N LYS A 114 -46.84 22.19 3.25
CA LYS A 114 -47.47 23.50 3.58
C LYS A 114 -47.35 24.49 2.44
N LYS A 115 -46.33 24.36 1.56
CA LYS A 115 -46.12 25.24 0.41
C LYS A 115 -47.06 24.91 -0.77
N LYS A 116 -47.56 23.72 -0.82
CA LYS A 116 -48.50 23.29 -1.89
C LYS A 116 -49.93 23.69 -1.66
N TRP A 117 -50.22 24.25 -0.53
CA TRP A 117 -51.54 24.71 -0.18
C TRP A 117 -51.61 26.21 -0.50
#